data_307fcfe0b992d87baf0b0e2bcb6aac0d
#
_entry.id   307fcfe0b992d87baf0b0e2bcb6aac0d
#
_cell.length_a   1.000
_cell.length_b   1.000
_cell.length_c   1.000
_cell.angle_alpha   90.00
_cell.angle_beta   90.00
_cell.angle_gamma   90.00
#
_symmetry.space_group_name_H-M   'P 1'
#
loop_
_entity.id
_entity.type
_entity.pdbx_description
1 polymer ?
#
loop_
_entity_poly.entity_id
_entity_poly.type
_entity_poly.pdbx_seq_one_letter_code
_entity_poly.pdbx_strand_id
1 'polypeptide(L)'
;MVRPKRTEQQADLQDAIKETAWKQIAAFGAPTLSLRAIARELGITAPAIYNYFPRRDDLVTALIIDAYTSFGDSQIAARDALPADDLTGRLNAIGLAYRQWALTHPQRYLLIFGTPIPGYEPPAEKVSPSGARSLSALTSVIEALRLAGKLRAEHFPQVQGEYKSALEVWATHAGNVNALSLSVAMLIWARVHGIVSLEITGGMPPFGENGDGLYQYEMDSLSKQFIKE
;
A
#
# COMPACT_ATOMS: atom_id res chain seq x y z
N MET A 1 11.73 7.12 -39.27
CA MET A 1 11.69 6.97 -37.81
C MET A 1 11.42 8.32 -37.16
N VAL A 2 10.26 8.51 -36.53
CA VAL A 2 9.92 9.77 -35.84
C VAL A 2 10.70 9.81 -34.53
N ARG A 3 11.45 10.90 -34.32
CA ARG A 3 12.24 11.11 -33.08
C ARG A 3 11.22 11.36 -31.94
N PRO A 4 11.23 10.59 -30.82
CA PRO A 4 10.29 10.80 -29.72
C PRO A 4 10.42 12.23 -29.19
N LYS A 5 9.28 12.79 -28.74
CA LYS A 5 9.24 14.15 -28.21
C LYS A 5 10.08 14.23 -26.93
N ARG A 6 10.72 15.37 -26.68
CA ARG A 6 11.60 15.60 -25.50
C ARG A 6 10.94 15.21 -24.16
N THR A 7 9.61 15.36 -24.07
CA THR A 7 8.82 14.99 -22.88
C THR A 7 8.72 13.48 -22.71
N GLU A 8 8.58 12.71 -23.80
CA GLU A 8 8.55 11.24 -23.78
C GLU A 8 9.92 10.68 -23.36
N GLN A 9 11.02 11.21 -23.91
CA GLN A 9 12.37 10.83 -23.52
C GLN A 9 12.70 11.15 -22.04
N GLN A 10 12.10 12.22 -21.49
CA GLN A 10 12.26 12.57 -20.09
C GLN A 10 11.50 11.60 -19.17
N ALA A 11 10.26 11.21 -19.53
CA ALA A 11 9.49 10.24 -18.80
C ALA A 11 10.18 8.85 -18.81
N ASP A 12 10.62 8.40 -19.99
CA ASP A 12 11.33 7.12 -20.16
C ASP A 12 12.58 7.03 -19.28
N LEU A 13 13.37 8.13 -19.18
CA LEU A 13 14.58 8.12 -18.33
C LEU A 13 14.24 8.18 -16.85
N GLN A 14 13.19 8.89 -16.45
CA GLN A 14 12.74 8.90 -15.06
C GLN A 14 12.30 7.51 -14.60
N ASP A 15 11.57 6.80 -15.45
CA ASP A 15 11.14 5.42 -15.17
C ASP A 15 12.32 4.45 -15.15
N ALA A 16 13.28 4.58 -16.07
CA ALA A 16 14.52 3.80 -16.06
C ALA A 16 15.34 4.03 -14.77
N ILE A 17 15.40 5.26 -14.25
CA ILE A 17 16.05 5.57 -12.97
C ILE A 17 15.34 4.85 -11.82
N LYS A 18 14.01 4.89 -11.78
CA LYS A 18 13.21 4.20 -10.74
C LYS A 18 13.36 2.68 -10.83
N GLU A 19 13.34 2.10 -12.02
CA GLU A 19 13.53 0.66 -12.20
C GLU A 19 14.93 0.21 -11.73
N THR A 20 15.96 0.98 -12.08
CA THR A 20 17.33 0.69 -11.61
C THR A 20 17.44 0.85 -10.10
N ALA A 21 16.75 1.82 -9.51
CA ALA A 21 16.65 1.98 -8.05
C ALA A 21 16.01 0.75 -7.39
N TRP A 22 14.94 0.20 -7.95
CA TRP A 22 14.32 -1.03 -7.45
C TRP A 22 15.25 -2.24 -7.50
N LYS A 23 16.06 -2.36 -8.55
CA LYS A 23 17.11 -3.41 -8.63
C LYS A 23 18.14 -3.26 -7.52
N GLN A 24 18.61 -2.03 -7.25
CA GLN A 24 19.54 -1.78 -6.16
C GLN A 24 18.92 -2.08 -4.79
N ILE A 25 17.66 -1.67 -4.57
CA ILE A 25 16.94 -1.98 -3.32
C ILE A 25 16.78 -3.49 -3.14
N ALA A 26 16.46 -4.22 -4.20
CA ALA A 26 16.32 -5.68 -4.14
C ALA A 26 17.66 -6.38 -3.80
N ALA A 27 18.78 -5.88 -4.31
CA ALA A 27 20.08 -6.49 -4.10
C ALA A 27 20.74 -6.11 -2.77
N PHE A 28 20.55 -4.86 -2.30
CA PHE A 28 21.35 -4.29 -1.21
C PHE A 28 20.53 -3.60 -0.13
N GLY A 29 19.22 -3.52 -0.28
CA GLY A 29 18.30 -2.81 0.63
C GLY A 29 18.23 -1.29 0.37
N ALA A 30 17.11 -0.69 0.78
CA ALA A 30 16.84 0.75 0.57
C ALA A 30 17.87 1.71 1.20
N PRO A 31 18.50 1.42 2.36
CA PRO A 31 19.53 2.30 2.93
C PRO A 31 20.74 2.54 2.04
N THR A 32 21.07 1.59 1.13
CA THR A 32 22.26 1.66 0.27
C THR A 32 22.03 2.36 -1.07
N LEU A 33 20.81 2.81 -1.36
CA LEU A 33 20.42 3.46 -2.62
C LEU A 33 21.35 4.64 -2.96
N SER A 34 21.91 4.64 -4.19
CA SER A 34 22.88 5.62 -4.64
C SER A 34 22.57 6.15 -6.04
N LEU A 35 22.26 7.45 -6.13
CA LEU A 35 22.07 8.12 -7.42
C LEU A 35 23.28 7.97 -8.36
N ARG A 36 24.50 8.05 -7.82
CA ARG A 36 25.73 7.88 -8.64
C ARG A 36 25.87 6.48 -9.19
N ALA A 37 25.51 5.46 -8.42
CA ALA A 37 25.52 4.08 -8.89
C ALA A 37 24.48 3.84 -9.97
N ILE A 38 23.26 4.40 -9.81
CA ILE A 38 22.21 4.36 -10.84
C ILE A 38 22.67 5.05 -12.13
N ALA A 39 23.23 6.25 -12.04
CA ALA A 39 23.74 6.97 -13.20
C ALA A 39 24.77 6.16 -13.98
N ARG A 40 25.72 5.52 -13.26
CA ARG A 40 26.74 4.65 -13.87
C ARG A 40 26.12 3.43 -14.56
N GLU A 41 25.14 2.78 -13.95
CA GLU A 41 24.45 1.62 -14.51
C GLU A 41 23.68 1.97 -15.78
N LEU A 42 23.03 3.15 -15.80
CA LEU A 42 22.30 3.65 -16.96
C LEU A 42 23.20 4.30 -18.04
N GLY A 43 24.51 4.42 -17.81
CA GLY A 43 25.43 5.06 -18.74
C GLY A 43 25.18 6.57 -18.91
N ILE A 44 24.54 7.23 -17.91
CA ILE A 44 24.29 8.67 -17.92
C ILE A 44 25.29 9.42 -17.02
N THR A 45 25.45 10.71 -17.24
CA THR A 45 26.34 11.53 -16.40
C THR A 45 25.72 11.80 -15.03
N ALA A 46 26.55 11.96 -13.99
CA ALA A 46 26.06 12.33 -12.66
C ALA A 46 25.22 13.62 -12.66
N PRO A 47 25.59 14.72 -13.36
CA PRO A 47 24.70 15.88 -13.48
C PRO A 47 23.34 15.57 -14.09
N ALA A 48 23.26 14.62 -15.04
CA ALA A 48 21.99 14.28 -15.68
C ALA A 48 20.97 13.68 -14.70
N ILE A 49 21.39 12.77 -13.80
CA ILE A 49 20.46 12.17 -12.83
C ILE A 49 19.96 13.19 -11.80
N TYR A 50 20.79 14.17 -11.40
CA TYR A 50 20.40 15.22 -10.46
C TYR A 50 19.37 16.19 -11.02
N ASN A 51 19.18 16.25 -12.36
CA ASN A 51 18.09 17.00 -12.98
C ASN A 51 16.72 16.33 -12.75
N TYR A 52 16.67 15.03 -12.49
CA TYR A 52 15.44 14.26 -12.19
C TYR A 52 15.21 14.14 -10.69
N PHE A 53 16.24 13.83 -9.96
CA PHE A 53 16.21 13.65 -8.50
C PHE A 53 17.39 14.40 -7.89
N PRO A 54 17.17 15.65 -7.43
CA PRO A 54 18.21 16.49 -6.84
C PRO A 54 18.88 15.84 -5.64
N ARG A 55 18.17 15.01 -4.89
CA ARG A 55 18.68 14.28 -3.73
C ARG A 55 18.23 12.82 -3.81
N ARG A 56 18.96 11.94 -3.10
CA ARG A 56 18.56 10.54 -2.90
C ARG A 56 17.15 10.44 -2.31
N ASP A 57 16.84 11.27 -1.35
CA ASP A 57 15.56 11.28 -0.64
C ASP A 57 14.38 11.65 -1.55
N ASP A 58 14.62 12.47 -2.57
CA ASP A 58 13.59 12.79 -3.57
C ASP A 58 13.24 11.55 -4.42
N LEU A 59 14.23 10.72 -4.75
CA LEU A 59 14.01 9.43 -5.41
C LEU A 59 13.29 8.46 -4.46
N VAL A 60 13.72 8.34 -3.20
CA VAL A 60 13.05 7.49 -2.21
C VAL A 60 11.58 7.88 -2.06
N THR A 61 11.29 9.19 -1.93
CA THR A 61 9.91 9.70 -1.88
C THR A 61 9.09 9.28 -3.10
N ALA A 62 9.66 9.41 -4.31
CA ALA A 62 8.98 9.00 -5.54
C ALA A 62 8.70 7.49 -5.57
N LEU A 63 9.65 6.67 -5.14
CA LEU A 63 9.48 5.22 -5.05
C LEU A 63 8.39 4.81 -4.03
N ILE A 64 8.30 5.51 -2.90
CA ILE A 64 7.24 5.30 -1.90
C ILE A 64 5.88 5.64 -2.49
N ILE A 65 5.75 6.77 -3.18
CA ILE A 65 4.51 7.18 -3.84
C ILE A 65 4.08 6.15 -4.89
N ASP A 66 5.01 5.70 -5.75
CA ASP A 66 4.75 4.69 -6.77
C ASP A 66 4.31 3.35 -6.13
N ALA A 67 4.96 2.94 -5.04
CA ALA A 67 4.61 1.72 -4.32
C ALA A 67 3.20 1.79 -3.72
N TYR A 68 2.85 2.87 -3.02
CA TYR A 68 1.49 3.08 -2.50
C TYR A 68 0.44 3.17 -3.60
N THR A 69 0.75 3.83 -4.71
CA THR A 69 -0.15 3.95 -5.87
C THR A 69 -0.43 2.56 -6.46
N SER A 70 0.62 1.81 -6.80
CA SER A 70 0.49 0.44 -7.34
C SER A 70 -0.25 -0.50 -6.38
N PHE A 71 0.04 -0.39 -5.08
CA PHE A 71 -0.62 -1.16 -4.04
C PHE A 71 -2.12 -0.83 -3.94
N GLY A 72 -2.47 0.46 -3.93
CA GLY A 72 -3.86 0.90 -3.90
C GLY A 72 -4.63 0.52 -5.17
N ASP A 73 -4.01 0.70 -6.34
CA ASP A 73 -4.62 0.37 -7.63
C ASP A 73 -4.93 -1.12 -7.76
N SER A 74 -4.07 -2.00 -7.24
CA SER A 74 -4.33 -3.45 -7.23
C SER A 74 -5.58 -3.83 -6.44
N GLN A 75 -5.78 -3.20 -5.29
CA GLN A 75 -6.95 -3.43 -4.42
C GLN A 75 -8.23 -2.83 -5.01
N ILE A 76 -8.14 -1.62 -5.56
CA ILE A 76 -9.25 -0.95 -6.24
C ILE A 76 -9.72 -1.78 -7.44
N ALA A 77 -8.78 -2.25 -8.27
CA ALA A 77 -9.09 -3.09 -9.42
C ALA A 77 -9.77 -4.41 -9.01
N ALA A 78 -9.27 -5.07 -7.96
CA ALA A 78 -9.87 -6.30 -7.44
C ALA A 78 -11.28 -6.08 -6.90
N ARG A 79 -11.51 -4.99 -6.16
CA ARG A 79 -12.84 -4.58 -5.70
C ARG A 79 -13.80 -4.35 -6.86
N ASP A 80 -13.36 -3.60 -7.86
CA ASP A 80 -14.23 -3.12 -8.95
C ASP A 80 -14.47 -4.19 -10.03
N ALA A 81 -13.74 -5.31 -10.00
CA ALA A 81 -14.02 -6.49 -10.81
C ALA A 81 -15.28 -7.24 -10.39
N LEU A 82 -15.83 -6.96 -9.19
CA LEU A 82 -17.03 -7.60 -8.65
C LEU A 82 -18.23 -6.66 -8.64
N PRO A 83 -19.48 -7.20 -8.70
CA PRO A 83 -20.70 -6.41 -8.62
C PRO A 83 -20.72 -5.48 -7.38
N ALA A 84 -21.33 -4.30 -7.51
CA ALA A 84 -21.32 -3.30 -6.44
C ALA A 84 -22.07 -3.73 -5.16
N ASP A 85 -23.02 -4.63 -5.29
CA ASP A 85 -23.85 -5.20 -4.21
C ASP A 85 -23.21 -6.45 -3.57
N ASP A 86 -22.20 -7.05 -4.20
CA ASP A 86 -21.43 -8.15 -3.60
C ASP A 86 -20.36 -7.61 -2.64
N LEU A 87 -20.81 -7.03 -1.53
CA LEU A 87 -19.92 -6.37 -0.55
C LEU A 87 -18.95 -7.36 0.12
N THR A 88 -19.39 -8.59 0.38
CA THR A 88 -18.56 -9.63 0.98
C THR A 88 -17.49 -10.12 0.02
N GLY A 89 -17.87 -10.41 -1.23
CA GLY A 89 -16.93 -10.76 -2.29
C GLY A 89 -15.90 -9.66 -2.52
N ARG A 90 -16.32 -8.39 -2.56
CA ARG A 90 -15.44 -7.23 -2.68
C ARG A 90 -14.44 -7.12 -1.54
N LEU A 91 -14.87 -7.35 -0.29
CA LEU A 91 -13.97 -7.35 0.86
C LEU A 91 -12.90 -8.45 0.75
N ASN A 92 -13.32 -9.65 0.40
CA ASN A 92 -12.43 -10.78 0.19
C ASN A 92 -11.44 -10.52 -0.96
N ALA A 93 -11.91 -9.97 -2.08
CA ALA A 93 -11.06 -9.64 -3.23
C ALA A 93 -9.97 -8.61 -2.87
N ILE A 94 -10.31 -7.59 -2.06
CA ILE A 94 -9.34 -6.62 -1.55
C ILE A 94 -8.26 -7.31 -0.72
N GLY A 95 -8.63 -8.20 0.21
CA GLY A 95 -7.68 -8.92 1.05
C GLY A 95 -6.75 -9.82 0.24
N LEU A 96 -7.29 -10.56 -0.72
CA LEU A 96 -6.48 -11.41 -1.62
C LEU A 96 -5.53 -10.57 -2.49
N ALA A 97 -5.99 -9.44 -3.03
CA ALA A 97 -5.15 -8.54 -3.81
C ALA A 97 -4.05 -7.90 -2.97
N TYR A 98 -4.33 -7.55 -1.71
CA TYR A 98 -3.35 -7.06 -0.74
C TYR A 98 -2.16 -8.02 -0.62
N ARG A 99 -2.44 -9.28 -0.26
CA ARG A 99 -1.41 -10.31 -0.09
C ARG A 99 -0.69 -10.60 -1.40
N GLN A 100 -1.42 -10.80 -2.49
CA GLN A 100 -0.84 -11.10 -3.79
C GLN A 100 0.14 -10.02 -4.25
N TRP A 101 -0.23 -8.74 -4.11
CA TRP A 101 0.66 -7.63 -4.44
C TRP A 101 1.91 -7.64 -3.57
N ALA A 102 1.76 -7.86 -2.28
CA ALA A 102 2.87 -7.88 -1.33
C ALA A 102 3.87 -9.01 -1.62
N LEU A 103 3.39 -10.21 -1.93
CA LEU A 103 4.23 -11.36 -2.29
C LEU A 103 4.89 -11.18 -3.67
N THR A 104 4.22 -10.51 -4.60
CA THR A 104 4.78 -10.19 -5.92
C THR A 104 5.83 -9.08 -5.86
N HIS A 105 5.68 -8.14 -4.91
CA HIS A 105 6.52 -6.95 -4.79
C HIS A 105 7.10 -6.77 -3.37
N PRO A 106 7.83 -7.76 -2.81
CA PRO A 106 8.26 -7.73 -1.42
C PRO A 106 9.15 -6.54 -1.07
N GLN A 107 10.00 -6.08 -2.00
CA GLN A 107 10.84 -4.91 -1.78
C GLN A 107 10.04 -3.60 -1.73
N ARG A 108 8.97 -3.50 -2.53
CA ARG A 108 8.04 -2.35 -2.48
C ARG A 108 7.26 -2.36 -1.17
N TYR A 109 6.78 -3.54 -0.76
CA TYR A 109 6.10 -3.72 0.52
C TYR A 109 7.00 -3.32 1.69
N LEU A 110 8.24 -3.80 1.71
CA LEU A 110 9.21 -3.45 2.77
C LEU A 110 9.63 -1.98 2.75
N LEU A 111 9.59 -1.31 1.59
CA LEU A 111 9.88 0.12 1.51
C LEU A 111 8.78 0.97 2.18
N ILE A 112 7.51 0.58 2.06
CA ILE A 112 6.37 1.35 2.59
C ILE A 112 5.93 0.92 4.00
N PHE A 113 6.21 -0.32 4.39
CA PHE A 113 5.74 -0.89 5.67
C PHE A 113 6.84 -1.51 6.53
N GLY A 114 8.05 -1.62 6.01
CA GLY A 114 9.17 -2.25 6.73
C GLY A 114 9.91 -1.28 7.65
N THR A 115 11.19 -1.59 7.90
CA THR A 115 12.03 -0.77 8.76
C THR A 115 12.28 0.61 8.16
N PRO A 116 12.09 1.70 8.90
CA PRO A 116 12.38 3.05 8.45
C PRO A 116 13.83 3.19 7.95
N ILE A 117 14.02 3.93 6.85
CA ILE A 117 15.35 4.22 6.33
C ILE A 117 16.04 5.22 7.25
N PRO A 118 17.21 4.91 7.82
CA PRO A 118 17.92 5.84 8.70
C PRO A 118 18.18 7.20 8.06
N GLY A 119 17.80 8.27 8.74
CA GLY A 119 18.01 9.65 8.31
C GLY A 119 17.08 10.13 7.20
N TYR A 120 16.05 9.34 6.83
CA TYR A 120 15.02 9.74 5.88
C TYR A 120 13.67 9.87 6.61
N GLU A 121 13.02 11.02 6.41
CA GLU A 121 11.64 11.28 6.85
C GLU A 121 10.77 11.53 5.62
N PRO A 122 9.71 10.71 5.39
CA PRO A 122 8.80 10.93 4.27
C PRO A 122 8.08 12.28 4.43
N PRO A 123 8.12 13.17 3.41
CA PRO A 123 7.34 14.40 3.46
C PRO A 123 5.84 14.06 3.41
N ALA A 124 5.15 14.27 4.54
CA ALA A 124 3.77 13.83 4.74
C ALA A 124 2.83 14.39 3.66
N GLU A 125 2.99 15.65 3.27
CA GLU A 125 2.18 16.32 2.25
C GLU A 125 2.28 15.65 0.86
N LYS A 126 3.40 14.96 0.57
CA LYS A 126 3.61 14.25 -0.70
C LYS A 126 3.14 12.79 -0.64
N VAL A 127 3.36 12.13 0.48
CA VAL A 127 3.15 10.67 0.63
C VAL A 127 1.74 10.34 1.11
N SER A 128 1.16 11.15 2.03
CA SER A 128 -0.15 10.86 2.63
C SER A 128 -1.28 10.67 1.61
N PRO A 129 -1.37 11.41 0.49
CA PRO A 129 -2.45 11.18 -0.48
C PRO A 129 -2.42 9.79 -1.10
N SER A 130 -1.24 9.27 -1.46
CA SER A 130 -1.11 7.91 -2.02
C SER A 130 -1.32 6.83 -0.95
N GLY A 131 -0.86 7.07 0.28
CA GLY A 131 -1.13 6.21 1.43
C GLY A 131 -2.63 6.11 1.73
N ALA A 132 -3.33 7.23 1.79
CA ALA A 132 -4.78 7.27 1.99
C ALA A 132 -5.55 6.58 0.85
N ARG A 133 -5.14 6.81 -0.42
CA ARG A 133 -5.70 6.12 -1.57
C ARG A 133 -5.56 4.60 -1.44
N SER A 134 -4.43 4.10 -0.96
CA SER A 134 -4.22 2.66 -0.79
C SER A 134 -5.19 2.00 0.20
N LEU A 135 -5.71 2.75 1.18
CA LEU A 135 -6.71 2.29 2.13
C LEU A 135 -8.15 2.48 1.62
N SER A 136 -8.35 3.31 0.58
CA SER A 136 -9.69 3.73 0.13
C SER A 136 -10.57 2.57 -0.34
N ALA A 137 -10.01 1.53 -0.95
CA ALA A 137 -10.75 0.35 -1.37
C ALA A 137 -11.43 -0.33 -0.18
N LEU A 138 -10.66 -0.59 0.89
CA LEU A 138 -11.16 -1.22 2.10
C LEU A 138 -12.18 -0.34 2.83
N THR A 139 -11.85 0.93 3.07
CA THR A 139 -12.74 1.86 3.79
C THR A 139 -14.08 2.02 3.08
N SER A 140 -14.10 2.08 1.74
CA SER A 140 -15.33 2.20 0.95
C SER A 140 -16.26 1.00 1.09
N VAL A 141 -15.71 -0.22 1.14
CA VAL A 141 -16.51 -1.44 1.30
C VAL A 141 -17.06 -1.56 2.72
N ILE A 142 -16.24 -1.24 3.74
CA ILE A 142 -16.71 -1.23 5.14
C ILE A 142 -17.82 -0.19 5.35
N GLU A 143 -17.69 1.00 4.74
CA GLU A 143 -18.74 2.01 4.80
C GLU A 143 -20.02 1.54 4.09
N ALA A 144 -19.90 0.90 2.94
CA ALA A 144 -21.05 0.32 2.23
C ALA A 144 -21.73 -0.78 3.05
N LEU A 145 -20.98 -1.67 3.72
CA LEU A 145 -21.51 -2.67 4.65
C LEU A 145 -22.26 -2.02 5.83
N ARG A 146 -21.72 -0.94 6.39
CA ARG A 146 -22.37 -0.19 7.46
C ARG A 146 -23.69 0.43 6.99
N LEU A 147 -23.70 1.10 5.85
CA LEU A 147 -24.89 1.74 5.28
C LEU A 147 -25.97 0.72 4.90
N ALA A 148 -25.58 -0.47 4.44
CA ALA A 148 -26.48 -1.58 4.16
C ALA A 148 -26.98 -2.31 5.42
N GLY A 149 -26.55 -1.91 6.64
CA GLY A 149 -26.90 -2.59 7.89
C GLY A 149 -26.28 -3.98 8.05
N LYS A 150 -25.34 -4.34 7.18
CA LYS A 150 -24.63 -5.64 7.15
C LYS A 150 -23.39 -5.69 8.02
N LEU A 151 -22.87 -4.55 8.51
CA LEU A 151 -21.78 -4.53 9.49
C LEU A 151 -22.33 -4.89 10.88
N ARG A 152 -21.64 -5.77 11.63
CA ARG A 152 -21.94 -6.07 13.03
C ARG A 152 -21.44 -4.96 13.95
N ALA A 153 -22.03 -3.75 13.79
CA ALA A 153 -21.60 -2.54 14.50
C ALA A 153 -21.68 -2.69 16.03
N GLU A 154 -22.57 -3.53 16.52
CA GLU A 154 -22.78 -3.86 17.94
C GLU A 154 -21.60 -4.58 18.59
N HIS A 155 -20.70 -5.16 17.80
CA HIS A 155 -19.48 -5.82 18.29
C HIS A 155 -18.31 -4.86 18.56
N PHE A 156 -18.48 -3.57 18.23
CA PHE A 156 -17.43 -2.58 18.38
C PHE A 156 -17.76 -1.54 19.44
N PRO A 157 -16.77 -1.06 20.19
CA PRO A 157 -16.97 0.06 21.09
C PRO A 157 -17.34 1.34 20.35
N GLN A 158 -18.00 2.25 21.07
CA GLN A 158 -18.28 3.57 20.52
C GLN A 158 -16.98 4.35 20.29
N VAL A 159 -16.85 4.95 19.11
CA VAL A 159 -15.72 5.81 18.78
C VAL A 159 -15.95 7.19 19.39
N GLN A 160 -15.11 7.59 20.35
CA GLN A 160 -15.24 8.84 21.11
C GLN A 160 -13.89 9.40 21.54
N GLY A 161 -13.91 10.64 22.10
CA GLY A 161 -12.71 11.31 22.64
C GLY A 161 -11.68 11.65 21.57
N GLU A 162 -10.41 11.68 21.97
CA GLU A 162 -9.27 12.03 21.12
C GLU A 162 -9.15 11.11 19.90
N TYR A 163 -9.46 9.82 20.07
CA TYR A 163 -9.43 8.86 18.96
C TYR A 163 -10.42 9.23 17.86
N LYS A 164 -11.64 9.66 18.22
CA LYS A 164 -12.63 10.14 17.25
C LYS A 164 -12.09 11.35 16.48
N SER A 165 -11.52 12.35 17.20
CA SER A 165 -10.97 13.55 16.57
C SER A 165 -9.82 13.22 15.60
N ALA A 166 -8.94 12.29 15.96
CA ALA A 166 -7.87 11.83 15.07
C ALA A 166 -8.43 11.15 13.79
N LEU A 167 -9.46 10.33 13.93
CA LEU A 167 -10.12 9.68 12.79
C LEU A 167 -10.85 10.68 11.88
N GLU A 168 -11.46 11.72 12.43
CA GLU A 168 -12.12 12.77 11.65
C GLU A 168 -11.14 13.55 10.78
N VAL A 169 -9.94 13.83 11.29
CA VAL A 169 -8.85 14.40 10.48
C VAL A 169 -8.45 13.45 9.36
N TRP A 170 -8.30 12.16 9.66
CA TRP A 170 -7.95 11.15 8.67
C TRP A 170 -9.05 10.91 7.63
N ALA A 171 -10.32 10.98 8.03
CA ALA A 171 -11.48 10.80 7.16
C ALA A 171 -11.52 11.80 6.00
N THR A 172 -10.98 12.99 6.17
CA THR A 172 -10.86 14.00 5.08
C THR A 172 -10.03 13.47 3.90
N HIS A 173 -9.05 12.60 4.15
CA HIS A 173 -8.20 11.97 3.14
C HIS A 173 -8.78 10.63 2.65
N ALA A 174 -9.65 9.99 3.44
CA ALA A 174 -10.22 8.67 3.17
C ALA A 174 -11.64 8.70 2.54
N GLY A 175 -12.11 9.87 2.06
CA GLY A 175 -13.40 9.99 1.36
C GLY A 175 -14.61 10.23 2.27
N ASN A 176 -14.43 10.88 3.42
CA ASN A 176 -15.49 11.23 4.39
C ASN A 176 -16.27 10.00 4.93
N VAL A 177 -15.58 8.90 5.15
CA VAL A 177 -16.19 7.69 5.75
C VAL A 177 -16.48 7.90 7.23
N ASN A 178 -17.49 7.18 7.76
CA ASN A 178 -17.84 7.22 9.18
C ASN A 178 -16.66 6.74 10.06
N ALA A 179 -16.50 7.33 11.23
CA ALA A 179 -15.43 7.00 12.17
C ALA A 179 -15.41 5.51 12.58
N LEU A 180 -16.61 4.90 12.75
CA LEU A 180 -16.69 3.46 13.01
C LEU A 180 -16.17 2.65 11.83
N SER A 181 -16.57 2.99 10.61
CA SER A 181 -16.11 2.29 9.40
C SER A 181 -14.60 2.38 9.23
N LEU A 182 -14.03 3.56 9.50
CA LEU A 182 -12.58 3.75 9.47
C LEU A 182 -11.89 2.91 10.55
N SER A 183 -12.44 2.88 11.79
CA SER A 183 -11.90 2.06 12.88
C SER A 183 -11.91 0.57 12.53
N VAL A 184 -13.03 0.07 11.98
CA VAL A 184 -13.14 -1.34 11.55
C VAL A 184 -12.17 -1.65 10.43
N ALA A 185 -12.05 -0.76 9.44
CA ALA A 185 -11.09 -0.91 8.35
C ALA A 185 -9.64 -1.00 8.87
N MET A 186 -9.28 -0.17 9.86
CA MET A 186 -7.95 -0.21 10.48
C MET A 186 -7.70 -1.52 11.25
N LEU A 187 -8.71 -2.07 11.94
CA LEU A 187 -8.59 -3.36 12.61
C LEU A 187 -8.39 -4.51 11.61
N ILE A 188 -9.16 -4.53 10.53
CA ILE A 188 -9.01 -5.51 9.44
C ILE A 188 -7.63 -5.38 8.81
N TRP A 189 -7.24 -4.15 8.45
CA TRP A 189 -5.93 -3.88 7.89
C TRP A 189 -4.79 -4.38 8.79
N ALA A 190 -4.82 -4.08 10.09
CA ALA A 190 -3.79 -4.49 11.03
C ALA A 190 -3.63 -6.01 11.13
N ARG A 191 -4.73 -6.78 11.09
CA ARG A 191 -4.71 -8.25 11.12
C ARG A 191 -4.12 -8.83 9.83
N VAL A 192 -4.63 -8.39 8.68
CA VAL A 192 -4.12 -8.81 7.36
C VAL A 192 -2.66 -8.42 7.19
N HIS A 193 -2.32 -7.17 7.54
CA HIS A 193 -0.96 -6.65 7.50
C HIS A 193 -0.01 -7.47 8.37
N GLY A 194 -0.42 -7.83 9.59
CA GLY A 194 0.39 -8.64 10.50
C GLY A 194 0.76 -9.99 9.90
N ILE A 195 -0.21 -10.72 9.32
CA ILE A 195 0.02 -12.02 8.68
C ILE A 195 0.96 -11.87 7.49
N VAL A 196 0.68 -10.93 6.59
CA VAL A 196 1.48 -10.70 5.38
C VAL A 196 2.90 -10.25 5.75
N SER A 197 3.07 -9.40 6.77
CA SER A 197 4.39 -8.98 7.25
C SER A 197 5.21 -10.16 7.76
N LEU A 198 4.60 -11.05 8.55
CA LEU A 198 5.26 -12.27 9.04
C LEU A 198 5.68 -13.17 7.87
N GLU A 199 4.84 -13.31 6.85
CA GLU A 199 5.15 -14.11 5.68
C GLU A 199 6.33 -13.53 4.88
N ILE A 200 6.32 -12.23 4.58
CA ILE A 200 7.38 -11.56 3.81
C ILE A 200 8.72 -11.54 4.55
N THR A 201 8.70 -11.39 5.87
CA THR A 201 9.92 -11.33 6.68
C THR A 201 10.42 -12.69 7.12
N GLY A 202 9.76 -13.78 6.75
CA GLY A 202 10.13 -15.14 7.16
C GLY A 202 9.86 -15.42 8.64
N GLY A 203 9.03 -14.60 9.29
CA GLY A 203 8.65 -14.75 10.71
C GLY A 203 7.45 -15.66 10.96
N MET A 204 6.91 -16.30 9.90
CA MET A 204 5.76 -17.21 10.05
C MET A 204 6.15 -18.44 10.89
N PRO A 205 5.28 -18.85 11.84
CA PRO A 205 5.41 -20.16 12.45
C PRO A 205 5.34 -21.27 11.38
N PRO A 206 5.90 -22.47 11.64
CA PRO A 206 5.97 -23.57 10.66
C PRO A 206 4.62 -24.27 10.48
N PHE A 207 3.61 -23.54 9.98
CA PHE A 207 2.26 -24.08 9.70
C PHE A 207 2.10 -24.58 8.25
N GLY A 208 3.20 -24.94 7.60
CA GLY A 208 3.23 -25.39 6.20
C GLY A 208 4.30 -24.66 5.40
N GLU A 209 4.32 -24.90 4.09
CA GLU A 209 5.33 -24.33 3.19
C GLU A 209 5.11 -22.83 2.92
N ASN A 210 3.87 -22.34 3.12
CA ASN A 210 3.48 -20.96 2.90
C ASN A 210 2.38 -20.52 3.88
N GLY A 211 2.04 -19.23 3.88
CA GLY A 211 1.00 -18.65 4.74
C GLY A 211 -0.44 -18.86 4.30
N ASP A 212 -0.70 -19.63 3.23
CA ASP A 212 -2.03 -19.70 2.58
C ASP A 212 -3.14 -20.14 3.55
N GLY A 213 -2.90 -21.21 4.33
CA GLY A 213 -3.89 -21.73 5.27
C GLY A 213 -4.28 -20.74 6.36
N LEU A 214 -3.29 -20.09 6.96
CA LEU A 214 -3.55 -19.07 7.99
C LEU A 214 -4.24 -17.83 7.38
N TYR A 215 -3.82 -17.41 6.19
CA TYR A 215 -4.42 -16.28 5.52
C TYR A 215 -5.89 -16.54 5.15
N GLN A 216 -6.20 -17.72 4.58
CA GLN A 216 -7.58 -18.10 4.27
C GLN A 216 -8.44 -18.17 5.53
N TYR A 217 -7.93 -18.79 6.60
CA TYR A 217 -8.63 -18.83 7.89
C TYR A 217 -8.95 -17.43 8.42
N GLU A 218 -8.01 -16.49 8.27
CA GLU A 218 -8.23 -15.10 8.66
C GLU A 218 -9.32 -14.42 7.81
N MET A 219 -9.30 -14.61 6.49
CA MET A 219 -10.31 -14.03 5.60
C MET A 219 -11.73 -14.52 5.94
N ASP A 220 -11.86 -15.83 6.20
CA ASP A 220 -13.13 -16.42 6.65
C ASP A 220 -13.54 -15.90 8.05
N SER A 221 -12.57 -15.74 8.94
CA SER A 221 -12.78 -15.24 10.29
C SER A 221 -13.26 -13.78 10.29
N LEU A 222 -12.66 -12.91 9.46
CA LEU A 222 -13.08 -11.51 9.29
C LEU A 222 -14.54 -11.42 8.82
N SER A 223 -14.90 -12.20 7.80
CA SER A 223 -16.26 -12.23 7.28
C SER A 223 -17.27 -12.65 8.37
N LYS A 224 -17.01 -13.71 9.11
CA LYS A 224 -17.88 -14.21 10.19
C LYS A 224 -18.00 -13.25 11.36
N GLN A 225 -16.91 -12.57 11.73
CA GLN A 225 -16.88 -11.68 12.89
C GLN A 225 -17.54 -10.33 12.61
N PHE A 226 -17.37 -9.80 11.42
CA PHE A 226 -17.69 -8.40 11.13
C PHE A 226 -18.93 -8.22 10.24
N ILE A 227 -19.35 -9.25 9.49
CA ILE A 227 -20.46 -9.14 8.53
C ILE A 227 -21.65 -9.97 9.00
N LYS A 228 -22.86 -9.38 8.86
CA LYS A 228 -24.15 -10.08 9.01
C LYS A 228 -24.48 -10.81 7.70
N GLU A 229 -25.01 -12.00 7.82
CA GLU A 229 -25.56 -12.76 6.69
C GLU A 229 -26.76 -12.06 6.06
#